data_5d69c6573379445834801aa93d6b52d0
#
_entry.id   5d69c6573379445834801aa93d6b52d0
#
_cell.length_a   1.000
_cell.length_b   1.000
_cell.length_c   1.000
_cell.angle_alpha   90.00
_cell.angle_beta   90.00
_cell.angle_gamma   90.00
#
_symmetry.space_group_name_H-M   'P 1'
#
loop_
_entity.id
_entity.type
_entity.pdbx_description
1 polymer ?
#
loop_
_entity_poly.entity_id
_entity_poly.type
_entity_poly.pdbx_seq_one_letter_code
_entity_poly.pdbx_strand_id
1 'polypeptide(L)'
;MGRRFVDQRRADPYYRAAQREGLRSRAAFKLAYLDDRFHLFRPGARVLDLGAAPGGWSLIALDRAGPTGTVVAVDPRPIAPTEGLRVVRGRVGDPALRERLGSRSFDVVLSDMSPSISGAYATDHARSVDLVRSALELALRVLAPRGAFVAKVFAGDLVDELVLEVRPHFAEVVRTKPPASRAPSSELYVVARGFRPNAPRRERPVSPEAARPDSDI
;
A
#
# COMPACT_ATOMS: atom_id res chain seq x y z
N MET A 1 25.55 5.46 14.81
CA MET A 1 24.67 4.66 13.90
C MET A 1 24.47 5.22 12.48
N GLY A 2 24.80 6.49 12.18
CA GLY A 2 24.50 7.13 10.89
C GLY A 2 25.35 6.71 9.67
N ARG A 3 26.65 6.53 9.79
CA ARG A 3 27.56 6.32 8.63
C ARG A 3 27.31 5.01 7.85
N ARG A 4 27.17 3.87 8.54
CA ARG A 4 26.87 2.57 7.86
C ARG A 4 25.57 2.59 7.04
N PHE A 5 24.56 3.31 7.49
CA PHE A 5 23.26 3.41 6.79
C PHE A 5 23.35 4.29 5.53
N VAL A 6 24.18 5.33 5.56
CA VAL A 6 24.45 6.22 4.41
C VAL A 6 25.26 5.48 3.35
N ASP A 7 26.28 4.72 3.75
CA ASP A 7 27.14 3.96 2.84
C ASP A 7 26.37 2.81 2.14
N GLN A 8 25.50 2.11 2.87
CA GLN A 8 24.62 1.09 2.29
C GLN A 8 23.61 1.66 1.29
N ARG A 9 23.09 2.88 1.51
CA ARG A 9 22.23 3.55 0.53
C ARG A 9 22.97 3.91 -0.74
N ARG A 10 24.21 4.42 -0.63
CA ARG A 10 25.04 4.79 -1.79
C ARG A 10 25.48 3.59 -2.63
N ALA A 11 25.62 2.42 -2.02
CA ALA A 11 25.95 1.16 -2.71
C ALA A 11 24.76 0.49 -3.40
N ASP A 12 23.52 0.89 -3.09
CA ASP A 12 22.28 0.32 -3.63
C ASP A 12 22.08 0.75 -5.11
N PRO A 13 22.11 -0.17 -6.08
CA PRO A 13 21.98 0.17 -7.50
C PRO A 13 20.64 0.83 -7.83
N TYR A 14 19.54 0.42 -7.20
CA TYR A 14 18.22 1.03 -7.39
C TYR A 14 18.14 2.43 -6.79
N TYR A 15 18.84 2.71 -5.70
CA TYR A 15 18.93 4.05 -5.16
C TYR A 15 19.65 5.01 -6.13
N ARG A 16 20.78 4.56 -6.71
CA ARG A 16 21.52 5.34 -7.72
C ARG A 16 20.71 5.54 -8.99
N ALA A 17 20.00 4.50 -9.44
CA ALA A 17 19.11 4.61 -10.60
C ALA A 17 17.97 5.60 -10.33
N ALA A 18 17.33 5.54 -9.16
CA ALA A 18 16.29 6.50 -8.77
C ALA A 18 16.79 7.95 -8.82
N GLN A 19 18.01 8.21 -8.32
CA GLN A 19 18.59 9.56 -8.40
C GLN A 19 18.84 10.02 -9.84
N ARG A 20 19.34 9.14 -10.71
CA ARG A 20 19.60 9.47 -12.13
C ARG A 20 18.30 9.74 -12.90
N GLU A 21 17.23 9.02 -12.58
CA GLU A 21 15.92 9.12 -13.24
C GLU A 21 15.01 10.16 -12.58
N GLY A 22 15.51 10.92 -11.59
CA GLY A 22 14.70 11.92 -10.88
C GLY A 22 13.58 11.34 -10.01
N LEU A 23 13.61 10.03 -9.72
CA LEU A 23 12.61 9.38 -8.89
C LEU A 23 12.82 9.69 -7.40
N ARG A 24 11.75 9.96 -6.68
CA ARG A 24 11.81 10.34 -5.25
C ARG A 24 12.25 9.21 -4.32
N SER A 25 12.14 7.97 -4.75
CA SER A 25 12.57 6.81 -3.97
C SER A 25 12.79 5.59 -4.84
N ARG A 26 13.64 4.66 -4.36
CA ARG A 26 13.83 3.35 -4.99
C ARG A 26 12.55 2.49 -5.00
N ALA A 27 11.56 2.81 -4.15
CA ALA A 27 10.28 2.13 -4.14
C ALA A 27 9.53 2.28 -5.48
N ALA A 28 9.80 3.34 -6.25
CA ALA A 28 9.26 3.55 -7.58
C ALA A 28 9.49 2.35 -8.51
N PHE A 29 10.69 1.75 -8.50
CA PHE A 29 11.00 0.57 -9.31
C PHE A 29 10.18 -0.67 -8.92
N LYS A 30 9.74 -0.77 -7.67
CA LYS A 30 8.88 -1.87 -7.24
C LYS A 30 7.49 -1.74 -7.88
N LEU A 31 6.92 -0.52 -7.90
CA LEU A 31 5.63 -0.30 -8.54
C LEU A 31 5.70 -0.46 -10.05
N ALA A 32 6.76 0.04 -10.70
CA ALA A 32 6.97 -0.17 -12.14
C ALA A 32 7.01 -1.67 -12.47
N TYR A 33 7.78 -2.47 -11.74
CA TYR A 33 7.82 -3.93 -11.91
C TYR A 33 6.44 -4.58 -11.69
N LEU A 34 5.69 -4.13 -10.67
CA LEU A 34 4.35 -4.67 -10.41
C LEU A 34 3.38 -4.33 -11.53
N ASP A 35 3.46 -3.12 -12.09
CA ASP A 35 2.65 -2.73 -13.24
C ASP A 35 3.02 -3.49 -14.51
N ASP A 36 4.30 -3.58 -14.84
CA ASP A 36 4.77 -4.33 -16.01
C ASP A 36 4.32 -5.81 -15.98
N ARG A 37 4.23 -6.40 -14.79
CA ARG A 37 3.81 -7.79 -14.60
C ARG A 37 2.31 -8.00 -14.53
N PHE A 38 1.59 -7.09 -13.91
CA PHE A 38 0.17 -7.28 -13.58
C PHE A 38 -0.76 -6.32 -14.33
N HIS A 39 -0.24 -5.39 -15.13
CA HIS A 39 -1.02 -4.42 -15.89
C HIS A 39 -2.05 -3.69 -15.01
N LEU A 40 -1.53 -3.01 -13.98
CA LEU A 40 -2.36 -2.36 -12.96
C LEU A 40 -3.03 -1.09 -13.48
N PHE A 41 -2.31 -0.36 -14.35
CA PHE A 41 -2.76 0.93 -14.82
C PHE A 41 -3.26 0.86 -16.27
N ARG A 42 -4.15 1.77 -16.58
CA ARG A 42 -4.60 2.10 -17.94
C ARG A 42 -4.60 3.61 -18.11
N PRO A 43 -4.48 4.14 -19.32
CA PRO A 43 -4.67 5.57 -19.57
C PRO A 43 -6.00 6.05 -18.99
N GLY A 44 -5.97 7.19 -18.32
CA GLY A 44 -7.13 7.76 -17.62
C GLY A 44 -7.45 7.13 -16.26
N ALA A 45 -6.61 6.23 -15.73
CA ALA A 45 -6.85 5.59 -14.44
C ALA A 45 -6.91 6.60 -13.29
N ARG A 46 -7.81 6.33 -12.34
CA ARG A 46 -7.91 7.06 -11.06
C ARG A 46 -7.23 6.23 -9.99
N VAL A 47 -6.17 6.77 -9.42
CA VAL A 47 -5.29 6.05 -8.49
C VAL A 47 -5.32 6.69 -7.11
N LEU A 48 -5.42 5.87 -6.06
CA LEU A 48 -5.23 6.24 -4.67
C LEU A 48 -3.95 5.60 -4.14
N ASP A 49 -2.99 6.42 -3.69
CA ASP A 49 -1.70 6.00 -3.14
C ASP A 49 -1.68 6.27 -1.64
N LEU A 50 -1.69 5.22 -0.82
CA LEU A 50 -1.72 5.24 0.64
C LEU A 50 -0.31 5.02 1.21
N GLY A 51 0.12 5.91 2.12
CA GLY A 51 1.50 5.94 2.62
C GLY A 51 2.46 6.48 1.56
N ALA A 52 2.00 7.47 0.80
CA ALA A 52 2.64 7.91 -0.43
C ALA A 52 3.99 8.63 -0.25
N ALA A 53 4.27 9.22 0.92
CA ALA A 53 5.51 9.99 1.10
C ALA A 53 6.78 9.13 0.97
N PRO A 54 7.78 9.57 0.20
CA PRO A 54 7.98 10.90 -0.39
C PRO A 54 7.36 11.12 -1.77
N GLY A 55 6.55 10.20 -2.32
CA GLY A 55 5.85 10.33 -3.59
C GLY A 55 6.42 9.48 -4.73
N GLY A 56 7.26 8.48 -4.42
CA GLY A 56 7.86 7.64 -5.46
C GLY A 56 6.83 6.81 -6.23
N TRP A 57 5.85 6.23 -5.57
CA TRP A 57 4.76 5.48 -6.21
C TRP A 57 3.79 6.42 -6.93
N SER A 58 3.48 7.56 -6.33
CA SER A 58 2.62 8.56 -6.95
C SER A 58 3.14 9.04 -8.31
N LEU A 59 4.46 9.24 -8.47
CA LEU A 59 5.06 9.65 -9.73
C LEU A 59 4.93 8.58 -10.82
N ILE A 60 5.17 7.30 -10.49
CA ILE A 60 4.95 6.18 -11.41
C ILE A 60 3.47 6.09 -11.79
N ALA A 61 2.56 6.24 -10.81
CA ALA A 61 1.13 6.20 -11.07
C ALA A 61 0.67 7.33 -12.00
N LEU A 62 1.23 8.55 -11.85
CA LEU A 62 0.96 9.68 -12.76
C LEU A 62 1.42 9.38 -14.18
N ASP A 63 2.65 8.89 -14.32
CA ASP A 63 3.21 8.52 -15.63
C ASP A 63 2.34 7.47 -16.34
N ARG A 64 1.98 6.39 -15.65
CA ARG A 64 1.20 5.27 -16.18
C ARG A 64 -0.26 5.62 -16.44
N ALA A 65 -0.88 6.45 -15.61
CA ALA A 65 -2.25 6.92 -15.80
C ALA A 65 -2.36 7.96 -16.93
N GLY A 66 -1.26 8.63 -17.26
CA GLY A 66 -1.18 9.62 -18.32
C GLY A 66 -1.97 10.92 -18.04
N PRO A 67 -2.06 11.83 -19.03
CA PRO A 67 -2.58 13.18 -18.82
C PRO A 67 -4.06 13.25 -18.46
N THR A 68 -4.84 12.21 -18.76
CA THR A 68 -6.27 12.12 -18.42
C THR A 68 -6.53 11.37 -17.12
N GLY A 69 -5.49 10.79 -16.52
CA GLY A 69 -5.55 10.10 -15.23
C GLY A 69 -5.57 11.06 -14.05
N THR A 70 -5.87 10.53 -12.89
CA THR A 70 -5.81 11.30 -11.63
C THR A 70 -5.16 10.47 -10.54
N VAL A 71 -4.24 11.07 -9.77
CA VAL A 71 -3.61 10.42 -8.63
C VAL A 71 -3.87 11.23 -7.37
N VAL A 72 -4.35 10.54 -6.34
CA VAL A 72 -4.53 11.08 -4.99
C VAL A 72 -3.54 10.40 -4.06
N ALA A 73 -2.60 11.15 -3.51
CA ALA A 73 -1.60 10.70 -2.56
C ALA A 73 -2.01 11.01 -1.13
N VAL A 74 -1.99 10.02 -0.26
CA VAL A 74 -2.36 10.14 1.16
C VAL A 74 -1.15 9.79 2.03
N ASP A 75 -0.71 10.71 2.88
CA ASP A 75 0.32 10.45 3.90
C ASP A 75 0.18 11.48 5.04
N PRO A 76 0.49 11.17 6.30
CA PRO A 76 0.60 12.15 7.38
C PRO A 76 1.81 13.08 7.21
N ARG A 77 2.84 12.66 6.49
CA ARG A 77 4.05 13.45 6.18
C ARG A 77 3.83 14.30 4.94
N PRO A 78 4.55 15.42 4.79
CA PRO A 78 4.47 16.25 3.60
C PRO A 78 4.99 15.49 2.36
N ILE A 79 4.34 15.74 1.22
CA ILE A 79 4.75 15.27 -0.11
C ILE A 79 5.01 16.52 -0.94
N ALA A 80 6.14 16.59 -1.64
CA ALA A 80 6.47 17.73 -2.48
C ALA A 80 5.42 17.91 -3.59
N PRO A 81 4.98 19.13 -3.86
CA PRO A 81 4.04 19.42 -4.93
C PRO A 81 4.49 18.83 -6.27
N THR A 82 3.53 18.34 -7.04
CA THR A 82 3.74 17.78 -8.38
C THR A 82 2.50 18.06 -9.20
N GLU A 83 2.68 18.49 -10.43
CA GLU A 83 1.59 18.71 -11.37
C GLU A 83 0.78 17.40 -11.55
N GLY A 84 -0.55 17.50 -11.55
CA GLY A 84 -1.44 16.36 -11.64
C GLY A 84 -1.60 15.51 -10.36
N LEU A 85 -0.81 15.79 -9.30
CA LEU A 85 -0.90 15.06 -8.02
C LEU A 85 -1.75 15.82 -7.00
N ARG A 86 -2.86 15.23 -6.59
CA ARG A 86 -3.62 15.72 -5.44
C ARG A 86 -3.09 15.10 -4.15
N VAL A 87 -2.58 15.92 -3.25
CA VAL A 87 -2.10 15.47 -1.94
C VAL A 87 -3.19 15.68 -0.88
N VAL A 88 -3.47 14.64 -0.12
CA VAL A 88 -4.36 14.66 1.05
C VAL A 88 -3.56 14.27 2.28
N ARG A 89 -3.36 15.21 3.20
CA ARG A 89 -2.66 14.93 4.45
C ARG A 89 -3.59 14.17 5.41
N GLY A 90 -3.24 12.92 5.77
CA GLY A 90 -4.08 12.10 6.65
C GLY A 90 -3.48 10.73 6.90
N ARG A 91 -4.12 9.96 7.77
CA ARG A 91 -3.79 8.57 8.07
C ARG A 91 -4.92 7.65 7.62
N VAL A 92 -4.59 6.48 7.13
CA VAL A 92 -5.56 5.40 6.92
C VAL A 92 -6.14 5.02 8.28
N GLY A 93 -7.47 4.85 8.35
CA GLY A 93 -8.19 4.67 9.62
C GLY A 93 -8.74 5.97 10.23
N ASP A 94 -8.30 7.15 9.77
CA ASP A 94 -8.92 8.42 10.16
C ASP A 94 -10.32 8.55 9.50
N PRO A 95 -11.40 8.66 10.28
CA PRO A 95 -12.75 8.85 9.74
C PRO A 95 -12.86 10.04 8.76
N ALA A 96 -12.17 11.14 9.05
CA ALA A 96 -12.16 12.33 8.21
C ALA A 96 -11.46 12.11 6.85
N LEU A 97 -10.63 11.08 6.70
CA LEU A 97 -9.96 10.80 5.44
C LEU A 97 -10.96 10.52 4.32
N ARG A 98 -12.01 9.75 4.61
CA ARG A 98 -13.04 9.42 3.63
C ARG A 98 -13.76 10.66 3.10
N GLU A 99 -14.10 11.59 3.97
CA GLU A 99 -14.74 12.86 3.58
C GLU A 99 -13.82 13.69 2.67
N ARG A 100 -12.51 13.72 3.00
CA ARG A 100 -11.50 14.41 2.18
C ARG A 100 -11.29 13.77 0.83
N LEU A 101 -11.44 12.45 0.71
CA LEU A 101 -11.39 11.73 -0.57
C LEU A 101 -12.64 12.02 -1.41
N GLY A 102 -13.78 12.30 -0.77
CA GLY A 102 -15.08 12.51 -1.40
C GLY A 102 -15.68 11.22 -1.95
N SER A 103 -16.72 11.33 -2.76
CA SER A 103 -17.44 10.21 -3.39
C SER A 103 -16.69 9.60 -4.59
N ARG A 104 -15.36 9.77 -4.65
CA ARG A 104 -14.56 9.30 -5.78
C ARG A 104 -14.40 7.79 -5.74
N SER A 105 -14.52 7.18 -6.91
CA SER A 105 -14.21 5.78 -7.14
C SER A 105 -12.85 5.68 -7.81
N PHE A 106 -11.99 4.76 -7.36
CA PHE A 106 -10.63 4.57 -7.85
C PHE A 106 -10.52 3.27 -8.64
N ASP A 107 -9.76 3.29 -9.72
CA ASP A 107 -9.45 2.11 -10.51
C ASP A 107 -8.34 1.28 -9.85
N VAL A 108 -7.42 1.95 -9.15
CA VAL A 108 -6.31 1.30 -8.43
C VAL A 108 -6.14 1.95 -7.04
N VAL A 109 -6.01 1.11 -6.02
CA VAL A 109 -5.61 1.52 -4.66
C VAL A 109 -4.27 0.86 -4.34
N LEU A 110 -3.29 1.68 -4.03
CA LEU A 110 -1.91 1.30 -3.69
C LEU A 110 -1.66 1.53 -2.19
N SER A 111 -0.84 0.69 -1.57
CA SER A 111 -0.40 0.85 -0.18
C SER A 111 1.05 0.40 -0.01
N ASP A 112 1.99 1.36 0.05
CA ASP A 112 3.39 1.10 0.43
C ASP A 112 3.65 1.52 1.89
N MET A 113 2.62 1.45 2.74
CA MET A 113 2.73 1.78 4.16
C MET A 113 3.69 0.83 4.88
N SER A 114 4.41 1.35 5.87
CA SER A 114 5.32 0.60 6.72
C SER A 114 5.09 0.96 8.18
N PRO A 115 5.05 -0.01 9.10
CA PRO A 115 5.01 0.29 10.52
C PRO A 115 6.30 0.96 10.99
N SER A 116 6.27 1.57 12.17
CA SER A 116 7.47 1.94 12.88
C SER A 116 8.20 0.66 13.30
N ILE A 117 9.42 0.48 12.79
CA ILE A 117 10.22 -0.72 13.02
C ILE A 117 10.69 -0.76 14.47
N SER A 118 10.28 -1.77 15.21
CA SER A 118 10.66 -2.02 16.60
C SER A 118 11.94 -2.87 16.72
N GLY A 119 12.26 -3.64 15.67
CA GLY A 119 13.31 -4.65 15.67
C GLY A 119 12.84 -6.04 16.15
N ALA A 120 11.63 -6.13 16.71
CA ALA A 120 10.98 -7.41 17.04
C ALA A 120 10.18 -7.90 15.81
N TYR A 121 10.68 -8.94 15.14
CA TYR A 121 10.14 -9.43 13.88
C TYR A 121 8.63 -9.71 13.93
N ALA A 122 8.17 -10.46 14.94
CA ALA A 122 6.75 -10.81 15.08
C ALA A 122 5.86 -9.55 15.24
N THR A 123 6.31 -8.58 16.04
CA THR A 123 5.60 -7.31 16.25
C THR A 123 5.53 -6.50 14.96
N ASP A 124 6.65 -6.37 14.25
CA ASP A 124 6.72 -5.57 13.01
C ASP A 124 5.91 -6.24 11.91
N HIS A 125 5.92 -7.60 11.85
CA HIS A 125 5.09 -8.37 10.94
C HIS A 125 3.59 -8.15 11.23
N ALA A 126 3.12 -8.36 12.46
CA ALA A 126 1.71 -8.18 12.84
C ALA A 126 1.22 -6.75 12.52
N ARG A 127 2.01 -5.72 12.88
CA ARG A 127 1.70 -4.33 12.55
C ARG A 127 1.62 -4.07 11.04
N SER A 128 2.46 -4.73 10.23
CA SER A 128 2.38 -4.60 8.77
C SER A 128 1.10 -5.20 8.21
N VAL A 129 0.64 -6.33 8.76
CA VAL A 129 -0.64 -6.96 8.40
C VAL A 129 -1.81 -6.05 8.74
N ASP A 130 -1.82 -5.42 9.93
CA ASP A 130 -2.87 -4.49 10.35
C ASP A 130 -2.94 -3.24 9.45
N LEU A 131 -1.81 -2.75 8.98
CA LEU A 131 -1.78 -1.68 7.98
C LEU A 131 -2.42 -2.11 6.66
N VAL A 132 -2.18 -3.34 6.20
CA VAL A 132 -2.82 -3.86 4.99
C VAL A 132 -4.32 -4.04 5.19
N ARG A 133 -4.76 -4.55 6.34
CA ARG A 133 -6.19 -4.67 6.69
C ARG A 133 -6.89 -3.30 6.66
N SER A 134 -6.26 -2.28 7.25
CA SER A 134 -6.79 -0.92 7.25
C SER A 134 -6.87 -0.34 5.83
N ALA A 135 -5.85 -0.58 4.99
CA ALA A 135 -5.85 -0.17 3.60
C ALA A 135 -6.92 -0.92 2.79
N LEU A 136 -7.09 -2.23 3.02
CA LEU A 136 -8.13 -3.05 2.38
C LEU A 136 -9.53 -2.54 2.73
N GLU A 137 -9.79 -2.25 4.01
CA GLU A 137 -11.09 -1.71 4.44
C GLU A 137 -11.45 -0.42 3.70
N LEU A 138 -10.50 0.49 3.54
CA LEU A 138 -10.71 1.70 2.74
C LEU A 138 -10.89 1.35 1.25
N ALA A 139 -10.05 0.47 0.69
CA ALA A 139 -10.11 0.06 -0.70
C ALA A 139 -11.47 -0.53 -1.08
N LEU A 140 -12.04 -1.39 -0.23
CA LEU A 140 -13.37 -1.99 -0.46
C LEU A 140 -14.52 -0.96 -0.52
N ARG A 141 -14.30 0.24 -0.01
CA ARG A 141 -15.29 1.34 -0.01
C ARG A 141 -15.12 2.29 -1.20
N VAL A 142 -13.91 2.36 -1.78
CA VAL A 142 -13.58 3.38 -2.78
C VAL A 142 -13.16 2.80 -4.14
N LEU A 143 -12.95 1.49 -4.26
CA LEU A 143 -12.61 0.86 -5.53
C LEU A 143 -13.81 0.84 -6.49
N ALA A 144 -13.53 1.13 -7.75
CA ALA A 144 -14.44 0.84 -8.85
C ALA A 144 -14.55 -0.67 -9.08
N PRO A 145 -15.68 -1.18 -9.59
CA PRO A 145 -15.78 -2.57 -10.04
C PRO A 145 -14.63 -2.92 -11.01
N ARG A 146 -14.07 -4.14 -10.85
CA ARG A 146 -12.87 -4.62 -11.55
C ARG A 146 -11.56 -3.88 -11.20
N GLY A 147 -11.56 -2.96 -10.25
CA GLY A 147 -10.37 -2.27 -9.79
C GLY A 147 -9.33 -3.20 -9.17
N ALA A 148 -8.14 -2.65 -8.91
CA ALA A 148 -7.00 -3.36 -8.33
C ALA A 148 -6.60 -2.79 -6.96
N PHE A 149 -6.12 -3.69 -6.10
CA PHE A 149 -5.52 -3.35 -4.80
C PHE A 149 -4.12 -3.94 -4.72
N VAL A 150 -3.15 -3.11 -4.35
CA VAL A 150 -1.76 -3.52 -4.17
C VAL A 150 -1.31 -3.05 -2.79
N ALA A 151 -0.82 -3.98 -1.98
CA ALA A 151 -0.32 -3.64 -0.65
C ALA A 151 0.98 -4.35 -0.30
N LYS A 152 1.88 -3.61 0.33
CA LYS A 152 3.08 -4.16 0.95
C LYS A 152 2.74 -4.78 2.29
N VAL A 153 3.31 -5.97 2.55
CA VAL A 153 3.27 -6.67 3.82
C VAL A 153 4.65 -7.24 4.13
N PHE A 154 5.00 -7.41 5.39
CA PHE A 154 6.20 -8.16 5.76
C PHE A 154 5.90 -9.66 5.71
N ALA A 155 6.85 -10.46 5.24
CA ALA A 155 6.74 -11.92 5.25
C ALA A 155 6.53 -12.42 6.69
N GLY A 156 5.76 -13.49 6.87
CA GLY A 156 5.46 -14.10 8.15
C GLY A 156 4.22 -14.99 8.06
N ASP A 157 3.88 -15.60 9.16
CA ASP A 157 2.81 -16.60 9.31
C ASP A 157 1.39 -16.06 9.06
N LEU A 158 1.14 -14.77 9.37
CA LEU A 158 -0.18 -14.16 9.16
C LEU A 158 -0.48 -13.79 7.69
N VAL A 159 0.48 -13.92 6.76
CA VAL A 159 0.27 -13.53 5.36
C VAL A 159 -0.75 -14.44 4.67
N ASP A 160 -0.77 -15.73 4.99
CA ASP A 160 -1.73 -16.66 4.39
C ASP A 160 -3.16 -16.35 4.83
N GLU A 161 -3.36 -16.02 6.10
CA GLU A 161 -4.66 -15.56 6.64
C GLU A 161 -5.10 -14.26 5.97
N LEU A 162 -4.20 -13.27 5.87
CA LEU A 162 -4.47 -12.01 5.16
C LEU A 162 -4.91 -12.25 3.70
N VAL A 163 -4.25 -13.15 2.98
CA VAL A 163 -4.63 -13.50 1.60
C VAL A 163 -6.03 -14.12 1.55
N LEU A 164 -6.39 -14.95 2.54
CA LEU A 164 -7.75 -15.51 2.65
C LEU A 164 -8.80 -14.42 2.94
N GLU A 165 -8.46 -13.36 3.67
CA GLU A 165 -9.33 -12.19 3.87
C GLU A 165 -9.54 -11.39 2.59
N VAL A 166 -8.50 -11.26 1.74
CA VAL A 166 -8.54 -10.49 0.49
C VAL A 166 -9.30 -11.23 -0.62
N ARG A 167 -9.09 -12.54 -0.77
CA ARG A 167 -9.59 -13.38 -1.88
C ARG A 167 -11.09 -13.25 -2.19
N PRO A 168 -12.02 -13.20 -1.23
CA PRO A 168 -13.45 -13.10 -1.52
C PRO A 168 -13.81 -11.86 -2.36
N HIS A 169 -13.03 -10.79 -2.22
CA HIS A 169 -13.33 -9.47 -2.80
C HIS A 169 -12.76 -9.27 -4.20
N PHE A 170 -11.88 -10.16 -4.69
CA PHE A 170 -11.18 -9.99 -5.96
C PHE A 170 -11.24 -11.25 -6.83
N ALA A 171 -11.09 -11.08 -8.14
CA ALA A 171 -11.06 -12.21 -9.07
C ALA A 171 -9.74 -12.99 -8.98
N GLU A 172 -8.65 -12.27 -8.73
CA GLU A 172 -7.31 -12.82 -8.64
C GLU A 172 -6.55 -12.16 -7.48
N VAL A 173 -5.83 -12.97 -6.70
CA VAL A 173 -4.94 -12.50 -5.61
C VAL A 173 -3.63 -13.26 -5.69
N VAL A 174 -2.53 -12.53 -5.86
CA VAL A 174 -1.17 -13.07 -6.01
C VAL A 174 -0.24 -12.44 -4.97
N ARG A 175 0.67 -13.24 -4.41
CA ARG A 175 1.81 -12.74 -3.63
C ARG A 175 3.04 -12.68 -4.51
N THR A 176 3.82 -11.62 -4.40
CA THR A 176 5.04 -11.44 -5.19
C THR A 176 6.10 -10.63 -4.43
N LYS A 177 7.35 -10.82 -4.81
CA LYS A 177 8.49 -10.04 -4.28
C LYS A 177 9.22 -9.41 -5.45
N PRO A 178 9.08 -8.08 -5.66
CA PRO A 178 9.80 -7.38 -6.72
C PRO A 178 11.32 -7.50 -6.56
N PRO A 179 12.09 -7.62 -7.66
CA PRO A 179 13.57 -7.69 -7.62
C PRO A 179 14.22 -6.47 -6.95
N ALA A 180 13.58 -5.30 -7.04
CA ALA A 180 14.03 -4.10 -6.36
C ALA A 180 13.87 -4.15 -4.82
N SER A 181 13.29 -5.22 -4.25
CA SER A 181 13.32 -5.47 -2.82
C SER A 181 14.73 -5.92 -2.42
N ARG A 182 15.28 -5.35 -1.32
CA ARG A 182 16.60 -5.77 -0.83
C ARG A 182 16.58 -7.26 -0.46
N ALA A 183 17.68 -7.97 -0.70
CA ALA A 183 17.79 -9.39 -0.36
C ALA A 183 17.43 -9.70 1.11
N PRO A 184 17.88 -8.92 2.12
CA PRO A 184 17.49 -9.13 3.52
C PRO A 184 16.12 -8.57 3.89
N SER A 185 15.38 -7.92 2.95
CA SER A 185 14.06 -7.36 3.23
C SER A 185 13.01 -8.46 3.27
N SER A 186 12.21 -8.46 4.32
CA SER A 186 11.02 -9.31 4.46
C SER A 186 9.81 -8.83 3.65
N GLU A 187 9.96 -7.78 2.84
CA GLU A 187 8.84 -7.18 2.10
C GLU A 187 8.30 -8.10 1.01
N LEU A 188 7.00 -8.33 1.05
CA LEU A 188 6.17 -8.96 0.03
C LEU A 188 5.09 -7.97 -0.42
N TYR A 189 4.51 -8.24 -1.59
CA TYR A 189 3.38 -7.50 -2.09
C TYR A 189 2.21 -8.44 -2.36
N VAL A 190 1.03 -8.07 -1.85
CA VAL A 190 -0.25 -8.67 -2.22
C VAL A 190 -0.80 -7.84 -3.37
N VAL A 191 -1.02 -8.47 -4.51
CA VAL A 191 -1.64 -7.89 -5.70
C VAL A 191 -2.97 -8.55 -5.91
N ALA A 192 -4.06 -7.78 -5.81
CA ALA A 192 -5.43 -8.24 -5.97
C ALA A 192 -6.10 -7.48 -7.12
N ARG A 193 -6.68 -8.19 -8.10
CA ARG A 193 -7.27 -7.62 -9.30
C ARG A 193 -8.71 -8.08 -9.50
N GLY A 194 -9.49 -7.27 -10.20
CA GLY A 194 -10.86 -7.60 -10.51
C GLY A 194 -11.78 -7.50 -9.30
N PHE A 195 -11.82 -6.33 -8.66
CA PHE A 195 -12.66 -6.07 -7.50
C PHE A 195 -14.13 -6.39 -7.74
N ARG A 196 -14.75 -7.08 -6.79
CA ARG A 196 -16.15 -7.52 -6.77
C ARG A 196 -16.90 -6.81 -5.63
N PRO A 197 -17.63 -5.74 -5.88
CA PRO A 197 -18.25 -4.92 -4.83
C PRO A 197 -19.30 -5.66 -3.98
N ASN A 198 -19.91 -6.72 -4.50
CA ASN A 198 -20.98 -7.48 -3.83
C ASN A 198 -20.49 -8.78 -3.16
N ALA A 199 -19.18 -8.97 -2.98
CA ALA A 199 -18.68 -10.13 -2.28
C ALA A 199 -19.11 -10.09 -0.79
N PRO A 200 -19.50 -11.23 -0.18
CA PRO A 200 -19.89 -11.28 1.21
C PRO A 200 -18.72 -10.85 2.11
N ARG A 201 -18.97 -9.89 2.98
CA ARG A 201 -18.01 -9.51 4.02
C ARG A 201 -17.98 -10.62 5.07
N ARG A 202 -16.84 -11.31 5.22
CA ARG A 202 -16.65 -12.16 6.39
C ARG A 202 -16.51 -11.25 7.61
N GLU A 203 -17.42 -11.40 8.56
CA GLU A 203 -17.28 -10.80 9.88
C GLU A 203 -15.98 -11.33 10.51
N ARG A 204 -15.17 -10.43 11.06
CA ARG A 204 -14.00 -10.85 11.85
C ARG A 204 -14.49 -11.72 13.00
N PRO A 205 -13.88 -12.87 13.28
CA PRO A 205 -14.08 -13.50 14.56
C PRO A 205 -13.67 -12.50 15.64
N VAL A 206 -14.60 -12.17 16.53
CA VAL A 206 -14.34 -11.32 17.68
C VAL A 206 -13.32 -12.05 18.54
N SER A 207 -12.14 -11.45 18.73
CA SER A 207 -11.12 -12.03 19.60
C SER A 207 -11.72 -12.21 21.01
N PRO A 208 -11.62 -13.39 21.65
CA PRO A 208 -12.25 -13.66 22.93
C PRO A 208 -11.72 -12.83 24.10
N GLU A 209 -10.74 -11.95 23.89
CA GLU A 209 -10.04 -11.21 24.95
C GLU A 209 -10.74 -9.91 25.40
N ALA A 210 -11.86 -9.56 24.76
CA ALA A 210 -12.65 -8.35 25.15
C ALA A 210 -13.77 -8.63 26.18
N ALA A 211 -13.90 -9.87 26.67
CA ALA A 211 -14.88 -10.25 27.68
C ALA A 211 -14.19 -10.66 28.99
N ARG A 212 -13.51 -9.74 29.65
CA ARG A 212 -13.29 -9.85 31.09
C ARG A 212 -14.38 -9.02 31.76
N PRO A 213 -15.30 -9.64 32.49
CA PRO A 213 -16.16 -8.89 33.38
C PRO A 213 -15.29 -8.32 34.52
N ASP A 214 -15.50 -7.05 34.84
CA ASP A 214 -15.05 -6.45 36.08
C ASP A 214 -15.54 -7.34 37.24
N SER A 215 -14.62 -8.05 37.87
CA SER A 215 -14.89 -8.65 39.15
C SER A 215 -14.57 -7.63 40.24
N ASP A 216 -15.62 -6.92 40.68
CA ASP A 216 -15.70 -6.35 42.01
C ASP A 216 -15.29 -7.38 43.07
N ILE A 217 -14.25 -7.06 43.84
CA ILE A 217 -14.22 -7.18 45.32
C ILE A 217 -13.05 -6.33 45.83
#